data_21493c9729fce3716c6a8dae9d4a9e4b
#
_entry.id   21493c9729fce3716c6a8dae9d4a9e4b
#
_cell.length_a   1.000
_cell.length_b   1.000
_cell.length_c   1.000
_cell.angle_alpha   90.00
_cell.angle_beta   90.00
_cell.angle_gamma   90.00
#
_symmetry.space_group_name_H-M   'P 1'
#
loop_
_entity.id
_entity.type
_entity.pdbx_description
1 polymer ?
#
loop_
_entity_poly.entity_id
_entity_poly.type
_entity_poly.pdbx_seq_one_letter_code
_entity_poly.pdbx_strand_id
1 'polypeptide(L)'
;LHRVDRRQRQMCIRDSIAVEAAENKKAEDIISLNMNEISDMTDYFVVCHGNNERQVQSIARSVKEVAHKHDIEVKRMEGYQEARWILIDLANVVVHVFHKDERSYYNLEKLYQDAPIKEYGQAVF
;
A
#
# COMPACT_ATOMS: atom_id res chain seq x y z
N LEU A 1 -3.45 22.06 -16.47
CA LEU A 1 -3.54 20.65 -16.67
C LEU A 1 -2.26 19.94 -16.27
N HIS A 2 -1.17 20.37 -16.82
CA HIS A 2 0.10 19.71 -16.57
C HIS A 2 0.63 19.95 -15.17
N ARG A 3 0.25 21.04 -14.55
CA ARG A 3 0.71 21.33 -13.21
C ARG A 3 0.04 20.46 -12.17
N VAL A 4 -1.24 20.19 -12.37
CA VAL A 4 -1.94 19.28 -11.50
C VAL A 4 -1.31 17.90 -11.61
N ASP A 5 -0.92 17.55 -12.83
CA ASP A 5 -0.31 16.26 -13.08
C ASP A 5 1.02 16.10 -12.37
N ARG A 6 1.77 17.19 -12.22
CA ARG A 6 3.05 17.09 -11.55
C ARG A 6 2.89 16.66 -10.10
N ARG A 7 1.93 17.25 -9.40
CA ARG A 7 1.68 16.88 -8.02
C ARG A 7 1.14 15.47 -7.92
N GLN A 8 0.22 15.14 -8.81
CA GLN A 8 -0.33 13.80 -8.84
C GLN A 8 0.75 12.78 -9.18
N ARG A 9 1.70 13.18 -10.01
CA ARG A 9 2.78 12.29 -10.40
C ARG A 9 3.66 11.93 -9.21
N GLN A 10 3.93 12.88 -8.31
CA GLN A 10 4.70 12.56 -7.12
C GLN A 10 3.98 11.56 -6.24
N MET A 11 2.68 11.72 -6.06
CA MET A 11 1.89 10.79 -5.30
C MET A 11 1.86 9.43 -5.96
N CYS A 12 1.73 9.42 -7.29
CA CYS A 12 1.72 8.19 -8.05
C CYS A 12 3.05 7.47 -7.96
N ILE A 13 4.14 8.23 -7.85
CA ILE A 13 5.46 7.61 -7.71
C ILE A 13 5.55 6.85 -6.39
N ARG A 14 5.10 7.44 -5.28
CA ARG A 14 5.13 6.75 -4.00
C ARG A 14 4.21 5.54 -4.00
N ASP A 15 3.04 5.69 -4.59
CA ASP A 15 2.10 4.60 -4.75
C ASP A 15 2.72 3.49 -5.58
N SER A 16 3.33 3.85 -6.71
CA SER A 16 3.96 2.88 -7.59
C SER A 16 5.12 2.17 -6.93
N ILE A 17 5.89 2.88 -6.12
CA ILE A 17 7.00 2.27 -5.39
C ILE A 17 6.48 1.23 -4.41
N ALA A 18 5.42 1.56 -3.69
CA ALA A 18 4.82 0.62 -2.74
C ALA A 18 4.27 -0.61 -3.46
N VAL A 19 3.60 -0.38 -4.58
CA VAL A 19 3.04 -1.49 -5.37
C VAL A 19 4.16 -2.38 -5.91
N GLU A 20 5.21 -1.77 -6.44
CA GLU A 20 6.34 -2.51 -6.96
C GLU A 20 6.99 -3.36 -5.88
N ALA A 21 7.18 -2.78 -4.70
CA ALA A 21 7.78 -3.50 -3.58
C ALA A 21 6.93 -4.69 -3.17
N ALA A 22 5.61 -4.50 -3.16
CA ALA A 22 4.70 -5.59 -2.82
C ALA A 22 4.73 -6.68 -3.89
N GLU A 23 4.76 -6.29 -5.16
CA GLU A 23 4.82 -7.25 -6.25
C GLU A 23 6.09 -8.07 -6.22
N ASN A 24 7.20 -7.47 -5.81
CA ASN A 24 8.48 -8.17 -5.72
C ASN A 24 8.42 -9.34 -4.75
N LYS A 25 7.53 -9.30 -3.79
CA LYS A 25 7.36 -10.38 -2.82
C LYS A 25 6.08 -11.15 -3.04
N LYS A 26 5.49 -11.01 -4.22
CA LYS A 26 4.33 -11.77 -4.65
C LYS A 26 3.10 -11.53 -3.78
N ALA A 27 2.94 -10.30 -3.30
CA ALA A 27 1.74 -9.93 -2.58
C ALA A 27 0.53 -10.12 -3.49
N GLU A 28 -0.60 -10.46 -2.89
CA GLU A 28 -1.81 -10.76 -3.66
C GLU A 28 -2.84 -9.65 -3.49
N ASP A 29 -3.67 -9.51 -4.51
CA ASP A 29 -4.78 -8.56 -4.53
C ASP A 29 -4.36 -7.15 -4.12
N ILE A 30 -3.33 -6.65 -4.81
CA ILE A 30 -2.81 -5.32 -4.55
C ILE A 30 -3.76 -4.29 -5.13
N ILE A 31 -4.27 -3.40 -4.30
CA ILE A 31 -5.12 -2.32 -4.75
C ILE A 31 -4.63 -1.01 -4.17
N SER A 32 -5.00 0.06 -4.83
CA SER A 32 -4.71 1.41 -4.37
C SER A 32 -6.04 2.15 -4.23
N LEU A 33 -6.24 2.78 -3.09
CA LEU A 33 -7.43 3.59 -2.82
C LEU A 33 -7.02 5.05 -2.81
N ASN A 34 -7.70 5.85 -3.64
CA ASN A 34 -7.44 7.28 -3.66
C ASN A 34 -8.22 7.94 -2.53
N MET A 35 -7.49 8.44 -1.55
CA MET A 35 -8.08 8.98 -0.33
C MET A 35 -8.15 10.50 -0.31
N ASN A 36 -7.83 11.16 -1.41
CA ASN A 36 -7.73 12.62 -1.44
C ASN A 36 -8.98 13.34 -0.95
N GLU A 37 -10.14 12.82 -1.27
CA GLU A 37 -11.39 13.49 -0.89
C GLU A 37 -11.98 12.94 0.39
N ILE A 38 -11.35 11.95 0.99
CA ILE A 38 -11.88 11.28 2.17
C ILE A 38 -11.05 11.59 3.39
N SER A 39 -9.74 11.75 3.20
CA SER A 39 -8.82 11.96 4.30
C SER A 39 -7.90 13.13 4.01
N ASP A 40 -7.68 13.97 5.02
CA ASP A 40 -6.71 15.05 4.91
C ASP A 40 -5.30 14.60 5.24
N MET A 41 -5.17 13.40 5.78
CA MET A 41 -3.89 12.94 6.29
C MET A 41 -3.10 12.10 5.32
N THR A 42 -3.78 11.47 4.38
CA THR A 42 -3.08 10.65 3.41
C THR A 42 -3.79 10.72 2.07
N ASP A 43 -3.04 10.57 1.01
CA ASP A 43 -3.59 10.66 -0.34
C ASP A 43 -3.95 9.30 -0.91
N TYR A 44 -3.25 8.26 -0.50
CA TYR A 44 -3.48 6.91 -1.02
C TYR A 44 -3.29 5.86 0.05
N PHE A 45 -4.14 4.84 0.02
CA PHE A 45 -3.90 3.58 0.73
C PHE A 45 -3.51 2.55 -0.31
N VAL A 46 -2.47 1.79 -0.04
CA VAL A 46 -2.13 0.62 -0.84
C VAL A 46 -2.41 -0.59 0.03
N VAL A 47 -3.27 -1.48 -0.43
CA VAL A 47 -3.71 -2.64 0.34
C VAL A 47 -3.33 -3.91 -0.40
N CYS A 48 -2.74 -4.84 0.29
CA CYS A 48 -2.38 -6.13 -0.28
C CYS A 48 -2.34 -7.16 0.84
N HIS A 49 -2.11 -8.41 0.49
CA HIS A 49 -2.00 -9.43 1.52
C HIS A 49 -0.97 -10.49 1.14
N GLY A 50 -0.51 -11.21 2.16
CA GLY A 50 0.34 -12.37 2.01
C GLY A 50 -0.37 -13.60 2.54
N ASN A 51 0.11 -14.77 2.14
CA ASN A 51 -0.54 -16.02 2.49
C ASN A 51 -0.10 -16.57 3.85
N ASN A 52 0.98 -16.06 4.39
CA ASN A 52 1.47 -16.49 5.70
C ASN A 52 2.22 -15.33 6.34
N GLU A 53 2.55 -15.48 7.61
CA GLU A 53 3.18 -14.41 8.37
C GLU A 53 4.53 -14.02 7.81
N ARG A 54 5.30 -15.00 7.38
CA ARG A 54 6.63 -14.73 6.80
C ARG A 54 6.51 -13.87 5.56
N GLN A 55 5.56 -14.18 4.69
CA GLN A 55 5.36 -13.39 3.48
C GLN A 55 4.88 -11.99 3.82
N VAL A 56 3.97 -11.84 4.77
CA VAL A 56 3.47 -10.54 5.19
C VAL A 56 4.64 -9.67 5.66
N GLN A 57 5.53 -10.23 6.47
CA GLN A 57 6.71 -9.51 6.94
C GLN A 57 7.68 -9.20 5.82
N SER A 58 7.84 -10.12 4.87
CA SER A 58 8.69 -9.91 3.70
C SER A 58 8.20 -8.74 2.86
N ILE A 59 6.90 -8.66 2.66
CA ILE A 59 6.30 -7.57 1.89
C ILE A 59 6.60 -6.24 2.59
N ALA A 60 6.41 -6.20 3.90
CA ALA A 60 6.64 -4.98 4.67
C ALA A 60 8.10 -4.55 4.58
N ARG A 61 9.03 -5.50 4.70
CA ARG A 61 10.46 -5.18 4.57
C ARG A 61 10.78 -4.67 3.18
N SER A 62 10.18 -5.26 2.15
CA SER A 62 10.41 -4.84 0.78
C SER A 62 9.95 -3.39 0.57
N VAL A 63 8.80 -3.05 1.10
CA VAL A 63 8.30 -1.67 1.02
C VAL A 63 9.28 -0.71 1.68
N LYS A 64 9.77 -1.07 2.86
CA LYS A 64 10.72 -0.23 3.57
C LYS A 64 12.01 -0.06 2.78
N GLU A 65 12.53 -1.15 2.22
CA GLU A 65 13.78 -1.11 1.47
C GLU A 65 13.66 -0.28 0.18
N VAL A 66 12.58 -0.49 -0.55
CA VAL A 66 12.38 0.25 -1.80
C VAL A 66 12.16 1.73 -1.51
N ALA A 67 11.40 2.03 -0.46
CA ALA A 67 11.21 3.42 -0.07
C ALA A 67 12.56 4.08 0.27
N HIS A 68 13.40 3.37 0.99
CA HIS A 68 14.71 3.89 1.35
C HIS A 68 15.57 4.17 0.12
N LYS A 69 15.51 3.30 -0.87
CA LYS A 69 16.26 3.50 -2.12
C LYS A 69 15.83 4.75 -2.87
N HIS A 70 14.61 5.16 -2.67
CA HIS A 70 14.08 6.35 -3.33
C HIS A 70 14.03 7.56 -2.40
N ASP A 71 14.76 7.51 -1.30
CA ASP A 71 14.84 8.59 -0.32
C ASP A 71 13.48 8.96 0.27
N ILE A 72 12.63 7.96 0.42
CA ILE A 72 11.32 8.15 1.05
C ILE A 72 11.41 7.61 2.47
N GLU A 73 11.13 8.47 3.44
CA GLU A 73 11.20 8.10 4.83
C GLU A 73 9.97 7.32 5.25
N VAL A 74 10.18 6.20 5.94
CA VAL A 74 9.07 5.47 6.57
C VAL A 74 8.81 6.16 7.90
N LYS A 75 7.65 6.80 8.01
CA LYS A 75 7.30 7.54 9.23
C LYS A 75 7.09 6.60 10.40
N ARG A 76 6.46 5.47 10.15
CA ARG A 76 6.29 4.44 11.17
C ARG A 76 5.86 3.14 10.52
N MET A 77 6.09 2.05 11.24
CA MET A 77 5.63 0.73 10.83
C MET A 77 5.06 0.07 12.08
N GLU A 78 3.82 -0.40 12.00
CA GLU A 78 3.13 -1.02 13.13
C GLU A 78 2.66 -2.41 12.76
N GLY A 79 2.61 -3.29 13.73
CA GLY A 79 2.07 -4.63 13.54
C GLY A 79 3.03 -5.64 12.94
N TYR A 80 4.31 -5.28 12.78
CA TYR A 80 5.26 -6.14 12.12
C TYR A 80 5.43 -7.49 12.82
N GLN A 81 5.50 -7.48 14.15
CA GLN A 81 5.75 -8.71 14.90
C GLN A 81 4.60 -9.70 14.78
N GLU A 82 3.38 -9.22 14.87
CA GLU A 82 2.21 -10.07 14.79
C GLU A 82 1.95 -10.55 13.38
N ALA A 83 2.34 -9.74 12.39
CA ALA A 83 2.22 -10.07 10.97
C ALA A 83 0.79 -10.41 10.54
N ARG A 84 -0.19 -9.79 11.21
CA ARG A 84 -1.59 -9.98 10.82
C ARG A 84 -2.09 -8.77 10.02
N TRP A 85 -1.64 -7.59 10.40
CA TRP A 85 -1.97 -6.35 9.71
C TRP A 85 -0.81 -5.39 9.99
N ILE A 86 0.06 -5.23 8.98
CA ILE A 86 1.20 -4.32 9.10
C ILE A 86 0.85 -3.01 8.39
N LEU A 87 1.00 -1.91 9.12
CA LEU A 87 0.77 -0.59 8.57
C LEU A 87 2.11 0.10 8.38
N ILE A 88 2.36 0.61 7.18
CA ILE A 88 3.60 1.30 6.87
C ILE A 88 3.24 2.70 6.38
N ASP A 89 3.61 3.71 7.17
CA ASP A 89 3.25 5.09 6.90
C ASP A 89 4.38 5.78 6.13
N LEU A 90 4.11 6.13 4.88
CA LEU A 90 5.06 6.86 4.03
C LEU A 90 4.64 8.31 3.85
N ALA A 91 3.87 8.85 4.77
CA ALA A 91 3.30 10.19 4.75
C ALA A 91 2.11 10.28 3.80
N ASN A 92 2.35 10.49 2.51
CA ASN A 92 1.24 10.62 1.57
C ASN A 92 0.59 9.30 1.21
N VAL A 93 1.29 8.20 1.47
CA VAL A 93 0.80 6.86 1.16
C VAL A 93 0.92 6.01 2.41
N VAL A 94 -0.14 5.29 2.74
CA VAL A 94 -0.11 4.33 3.83
C VAL A 94 -0.32 2.95 3.23
N VAL A 95 0.61 2.04 3.49
CA VAL A 95 0.55 0.69 2.97
C VAL A 95 -0.01 -0.22 4.05
N HIS A 96 -1.02 -0.99 3.69
CA HIS A 96 -1.63 -1.96 4.59
C HIS A 96 -1.35 -3.35 4.04
N VAL A 97 -0.58 -4.13 4.79
CA VAL A 97 -0.26 -5.51 4.40
C VAL A 97 -0.96 -6.44 5.37
N PHE A 98 -1.90 -7.21 4.87
CA PHE A 98 -2.69 -8.12 5.70
C PHE A 98 -2.23 -9.55 5.53
N HIS A 99 -2.43 -10.34 6.57
CA HIS A 99 -2.47 -11.78 6.40
C HIS A 99 -3.80 -12.09 5.69
N LYS A 100 -3.80 -13.08 4.81
CA LYS A 100 -4.98 -13.37 4.00
C LYS A 100 -6.24 -13.57 4.83
N ASP A 101 -6.11 -14.16 6.02
CA ASP A 101 -7.24 -14.42 6.89
C ASP A 101 -7.81 -13.14 7.48
N GLU A 102 -6.96 -12.12 7.63
CA GLU A 102 -7.39 -10.85 8.20
C GLU A 102 -7.98 -9.92 7.15
N ARG A 103 -7.59 -10.08 5.90
CA ARG A 103 -8.04 -9.18 4.86
C ARG A 103 -9.55 -9.21 4.68
N SER A 104 -10.15 -10.39 4.72
CA SER A 104 -11.59 -10.47 4.57
C SER A 104 -12.30 -9.92 5.79
N TYR A 105 -11.66 -9.95 6.95
CA TYR A 105 -12.22 -9.41 8.16
C TYR A 105 -12.16 -7.88 8.18
N TYR A 106 -11.02 -7.33 7.74
CA TYR A 106 -10.83 -5.88 7.69
C TYR A 106 -10.92 -5.40 6.24
N ASN A 107 -12.08 -5.52 5.64
CA ASN A 107 -12.23 -5.21 4.24
C ASN A 107 -12.25 -3.69 4.03
N LEU A 108 -11.09 -3.10 3.85
CA LEU A 108 -10.94 -1.66 3.68
C LEU A 108 -11.60 -1.16 2.41
N GLU A 109 -11.61 -1.98 1.36
CA GLU A 109 -12.25 -1.60 0.12
C GLU A 109 -13.73 -1.31 0.34
N LYS A 110 -14.36 -2.10 1.18
CA LYS A 110 -15.77 -1.94 1.46
C LYS A 110 -16.02 -0.75 2.37
N LEU A 111 -15.12 -0.54 3.31
CA LEU A 111 -15.22 0.56 4.24
C LEU A 111 -15.09 1.90 3.54
N TYR A 112 -14.24 1.96 2.53
CA TYR A 112 -14.00 3.19 1.77
C TYR A 112 -14.52 3.04 0.36
N GLN A 113 -15.72 2.54 0.22
CA GLN A 113 -16.24 2.21 -1.11
C GLN A 113 -16.40 3.41 -2.03
N ASP A 114 -16.42 4.61 -1.49
CA ASP A 114 -16.49 5.82 -2.30
C ASP A 114 -15.14 6.24 -2.85
N ALA A 115 -14.06 5.64 -2.38
CA ALA A 115 -12.73 5.98 -2.86
C ALA A 115 -12.48 5.28 -4.20
N PRO A 116 -11.93 5.99 -5.17
CA PRO A 116 -11.54 5.34 -6.42
C PRO A 116 -10.51 4.25 -6.16
N ILE A 117 -10.69 3.10 -6.78
CA ILE A 117 -9.86 1.92 -6.56
C ILE A 117 -9.12 1.59 -7.84
N LYS A 118 -7.82 1.30 -7.71
CA LYS A 118 -7.03 0.79 -8.81
C LYS A 118 -6.44 -0.55 -8.39
N GLU A 119 -6.62 -1.56 -9.22
CA GLU A 119 -6.12 -2.90 -8.95
C GLU A 119 -4.83 -3.13 -9.70
N TYR A 120 -3.93 -3.90 -9.10
CA TYR A 120 -2.62 -4.17 -9.67
C TYR A 120 -2.33 -5.66 -9.65
N GLY A 121 -1.47 -6.06 -10.55
CA GLY A 121 -0.94 -7.41 -10.52
C GLY A 121 -1.86 -8.48 -11.03
N GLN A 122 -3.07 -8.12 -11.34
CA GLN A 122 -4.01 -9.10 -11.77
C GLN A 122 -4.00 -9.31 -13.23
N ALA A 123 -3.59 -8.35 -13.93
CA ALA A 123 -3.71 -8.40 -15.36
C ALA A 123 -2.55 -9.04 -16.00
N VAL A 124 -1.77 -9.67 -15.30
CA VAL A 124 -0.61 -10.17 -15.83
C VAL A 124 -0.88 -11.37 -16.58
N PHE A 125 -1.72 -11.67 -16.83
CA PHE A 125 -1.94 -12.71 -17.54
C PHE A 125 -2.82 -12.48 -18.45
#